data_6913706ae4fb7727f0d47d6104244be6
#
_entry.id   6913706ae4fb7727f0d47d6104244be6
#
_cell.length_a   1.000
_cell.length_b   1.000
_cell.length_c   1.000
_cell.angle_alpha   90.00
_cell.angle_beta   90.00
_cell.angle_gamma   90.00
#
_symmetry.space_group_name_H-M   'P 1'
#
loop_
_entity.id
_entity.type
_entity.pdbx_description
1 polymer ?
#
loop_
_entity_poly.entity_id
_entity_poly.type
_entity_poly.pdbx_seq_one_letter_code
_entity_poly.pdbx_strand_id
1 'polypeptide(L)'
;SIAKGSLTKMMIGYVVIGVLLSQFVQSPISVIGIVAPMLIASAESMGLKPSKVIFPVGIATIITCCTLPLGAGATIAGELNGYLESYGYTDFTIGFLDPMIARLPLLIIASLYCIFTAVKLAPDEPTAEIAISGKKKGNAASLNSFQEATGIFIFFADAIGMMFASKIGLALWQVTVIGALAMVLCGVLK
;
A
#
# COMPACT_ATOMS: atom_id res chain seq x y z
N SER A 1 -6.38 -11.50 -18.26
CA SER A 1 -5.41 -10.56 -18.84
C SER A 1 -6.15 -9.25 -19.15
N ILE A 2 -6.02 -8.27 -18.25
CA ILE A 2 -6.77 -6.99 -18.28
C ILE A 2 -6.29 -6.06 -19.42
N ALA A 3 -5.13 -6.33 -20.00
CA ALA A 3 -4.47 -5.39 -20.89
C ALA A 3 -3.88 -6.01 -22.15
N LYS A 4 -4.69 -6.68 -22.97
CA LYS A 4 -4.19 -7.09 -24.30
C LYS A 4 -3.73 -5.85 -25.10
N GLY A 5 -2.43 -5.53 -25.01
CA GLY A 5 -1.73 -4.67 -25.96
C GLY A 5 -1.89 -3.14 -25.82
N SER A 6 -2.50 -2.59 -24.75
CA SER A 6 -2.63 -1.13 -24.59
C SER A 6 -2.01 -0.65 -23.26
N LEU A 7 -0.95 0.15 -23.35
CA LEU A 7 -0.30 0.80 -22.21
C LEU A 7 -1.32 1.54 -21.31
N THR A 8 -2.22 2.31 -21.92
CA THR A 8 -3.24 3.08 -21.18
C THR A 8 -4.18 2.17 -20.38
N LYS A 9 -4.64 1.05 -20.95
CA LYS A 9 -5.51 0.09 -20.24
C LYS A 9 -4.78 -0.57 -19.09
N MET A 10 -3.52 -0.92 -19.28
CA MET A 10 -2.68 -1.47 -18.22
C MET A 10 -2.52 -0.44 -17.09
N MET A 11 -2.20 0.81 -17.42
CA MET A 11 -2.04 1.87 -16.42
C MET A 11 -3.33 2.16 -15.66
N ILE A 12 -4.48 2.23 -16.35
CA ILE A 12 -5.78 2.38 -15.68
C ILE A 12 -5.97 1.25 -14.68
N GLY A 13 -5.76 0.00 -15.07
CA GLY A 13 -5.93 -1.15 -14.19
C GLY A 13 -5.04 -1.09 -12.95
N TYR A 14 -3.74 -0.85 -13.12
CA TYR A 14 -2.78 -0.84 -12.01
C TYR A 14 -2.89 0.41 -11.12
N VAL A 15 -3.18 1.58 -11.68
CA VAL A 15 -3.45 2.78 -10.88
C VAL A 15 -4.72 2.60 -10.06
N VAL A 16 -5.81 2.09 -10.66
CA VAL A 16 -7.05 1.83 -9.93
C VAL A 16 -6.83 0.81 -8.82
N ILE A 17 -6.13 -0.30 -9.08
CA ILE A 17 -5.81 -1.30 -8.04
C ILE A 17 -4.95 -0.67 -6.94
N GLY A 18 -3.90 0.05 -7.27
CA GLY A 18 -3.02 0.72 -6.31
C GLY A 18 -3.77 1.73 -5.46
N VAL A 19 -4.61 2.57 -6.09
CA VAL A 19 -5.46 3.54 -5.40
C VAL A 19 -6.46 2.87 -4.47
N LEU A 20 -7.14 1.81 -4.91
CA LEU A 20 -8.10 1.09 -4.08
C LEU A 20 -7.42 0.40 -2.89
N LEU A 21 -6.32 -0.31 -3.12
CA LEU A 21 -5.58 -0.98 -2.04
C LEU A 21 -5.04 0.02 -1.02
N SER A 22 -4.61 1.21 -1.47
CA SER A 22 -4.09 2.25 -0.57
C SER A 22 -5.16 2.90 0.32
N GLN A 23 -6.45 2.63 0.09
CA GLN A 23 -7.49 3.05 1.03
C GLN A 23 -7.59 2.13 2.25
N PHE A 24 -7.20 0.86 2.08
CA PHE A 24 -7.30 -0.15 3.14
C PHE A 24 -5.95 -0.38 3.84
N VAL A 25 -4.86 -0.31 3.08
CA VAL A 25 -3.51 -0.56 3.57
C VAL A 25 -2.84 0.76 3.91
N GLN A 26 -2.53 0.96 5.18
CA GLN A 26 -1.94 2.18 5.71
C GLN A 26 -0.56 2.53 5.13
N SER A 27 0.16 1.51 4.63
CA SER A 27 1.49 1.66 4.07
C SER A 27 1.45 1.65 2.54
N PRO A 28 1.61 2.80 1.87
CA PRO A 28 1.69 2.84 0.41
C PRO A 28 2.87 2.01 -0.12
N ILE A 29 3.96 1.91 0.63
CA ILE A 29 5.14 1.10 0.27
C ILE A 29 4.76 -0.38 0.20
N SER A 30 3.96 -0.86 1.14
CA SER A 30 3.46 -2.25 1.14
C SER A 30 2.56 -2.51 -0.06
N VAL A 31 1.68 -1.57 -0.40
CA VAL A 31 0.83 -1.67 -1.61
C VAL A 31 1.69 -1.74 -2.87
N ILE A 32 2.71 -0.89 -2.98
CA ILE A 32 3.64 -0.90 -4.11
C ILE A 32 4.37 -2.26 -4.16
N GLY A 33 4.81 -2.78 -3.02
CA GLY A 33 5.47 -4.09 -2.92
C GLY A 33 4.60 -5.24 -3.44
N ILE A 34 3.29 -5.18 -3.25
CA ILE A 34 2.34 -6.17 -3.77
C ILE A 34 2.09 -5.98 -5.27
N VAL A 35 1.92 -4.74 -5.71
CA VAL A 35 1.52 -4.42 -7.09
C VAL A 35 2.70 -4.46 -8.05
N ALA A 36 3.91 -4.07 -7.61
CA ALA A 36 5.08 -3.93 -8.47
C ALA A 36 5.48 -5.23 -9.22
N PRO A 37 5.53 -6.42 -8.61
CA PRO A 37 5.89 -7.64 -9.34
C PRO A 37 4.94 -7.94 -10.50
N MET A 38 3.63 -7.74 -10.29
CA MET A 38 2.62 -7.96 -11.33
C MET A 38 2.71 -6.91 -12.44
N LEU A 39 2.96 -5.65 -12.04
CA LEU A 39 3.13 -4.53 -12.97
C LEU A 39 4.38 -4.73 -13.84
N ILE A 40 5.50 -5.15 -13.25
CA ILE A 40 6.74 -5.45 -13.95
C ILE A 40 6.53 -6.57 -14.99
N ALA A 41 5.95 -7.69 -14.56
CA ALA A 41 5.67 -8.82 -15.46
C ALA A 41 4.74 -8.41 -16.62
N SER A 42 3.76 -7.54 -16.35
CA SER A 42 2.86 -7.02 -17.38
C SER A 42 3.58 -6.08 -18.35
N ALA A 43 4.46 -5.21 -17.85
CA ALA A 43 5.24 -4.28 -18.66
C ALA A 43 6.22 -5.04 -19.57
N GLU A 44 6.95 -6.02 -19.02
CA GLU A 44 7.87 -6.87 -19.77
C GLU A 44 7.15 -7.66 -20.87
N SER A 45 5.97 -8.19 -20.60
CA SER A 45 5.14 -8.89 -21.60
C SER A 45 4.71 -8.01 -22.78
N MET A 46 4.71 -6.69 -22.58
CA MET A 46 4.40 -5.68 -23.59
C MET A 46 5.65 -5.05 -24.20
N GLY A 47 6.86 -5.52 -23.85
CA GLY A 47 8.12 -4.96 -24.31
C GLY A 47 8.42 -3.56 -23.74
N LEU A 48 7.77 -3.19 -22.64
CA LEU A 48 7.97 -1.90 -21.94
C LEU A 48 8.98 -2.07 -20.81
N LYS A 49 9.79 -1.03 -20.60
CA LYS A 49 10.71 -1.01 -19.45
C LYS A 49 9.91 -0.78 -18.15
N PRO A 50 10.16 -1.56 -17.09
CA PRO A 50 9.44 -1.44 -15.82
C PRO A 50 9.50 -0.05 -15.17
N SER A 51 10.63 0.66 -15.32
CA SER A 51 10.82 2.03 -14.81
C SER A 51 9.73 3.01 -15.25
N LYS A 52 9.24 2.84 -16.49
CA LYS A 52 8.23 3.70 -17.10
C LYS A 52 6.87 3.62 -16.40
N VAL A 53 6.56 2.50 -15.78
CA VAL A 53 5.22 2.23 -15.23
C VAL A 53 5.21 2.16 -13.70
N ILE A 54 6.31 1.75 -13.06
CA ILE A 54 6.39 1.63 -11.59
C ILE A 54 6.26 3.00 -10.93
N PHE A 55 6.97 4.00 -11.45
CA PHE A 55 6.99 5.34 -10.86
C PHE A 55 5.60 6.00 -10.84
N PRO A 56 4.85 6.08 -11.96
CA PRO A 56 3.52 6.64 -11.96
C PRO A 56 2.53 5.90 -11.05
N VAL A 57 2.56 4.56 -11.03
CA VAL A 57 1.68 3.77 -10.15
C VAL A 57 2.06 3.98 -8.68
N GLY A 58 3.36 4.02 -8.38
CA GLY A 58 3.85 4.31 -7.02
C GLY A 58 3.41 5.69 -6.52
N ILE A 59 3.59 6.72 -7.34
CA ILE A 59 3.17 8.09 -7.02
C ILE A 59 1.65 8.16 -6.79
N ALA A 60 0.85 7.56 -7.68
CA ALA A 60 -0.60 7.52 -7.51
C ALA A 60 -0.98 6.88 -6.17
N THR A 61 -0.39 5.74 -5.84
CA THR A 61 -0.64 5.02 -4.59
C THR A 61 -0.30 5.87 -3.35
N ILE A 62 0.85 6.57 -3.36
CA ILE A 62 1.29 7.41 -2.24
C ILE A 62 0.36 8.61 -2.05
N ILE A 63 0.08 9.36 -3.11
CA ILE A 63 -0.72 10.59 -3.03
C ILE A 63 -2.16 10.29 -2.58
N THR A 64 -2.72 9.18 -3.04
CA THR A 64 -4.13 8.85 -2.78
C THR A 64 -4.36 8.01 -1.53
N CYS A 65 -3.28 7.59 -0.84
CA CYS A 65 -3.38 6.79 0.38
C CYS A 65 -4.28 7.45 1.43
N CYS A 66 -5.15 6.66 2.07
CA CYS A 66 -6.04 7.10 3.15
C CYS A 66 -6.92 8.33 2.79
N THR A 67 -7.32 8.47 1.53
CA THR A 67 -8.23 9.56 1.13
C THR A 67 -9.67 9.27 1.52
N LEU A 68 -10.13 8.02 1.32
CA LEU A 68 -11.47 7.61 1.72
C LEU A 68 -11.51 7.28 3.22
N PRO A 69 -12.66 7.43 3.89
CA PRO A 69 -12.80 7.10 5.32
C PRO A 69 -12.88 5.58 5.53
N LEU A 70 -11.87 4.88 5.04
CA LEU A 70 -11.70 3.43 5.11
C LEU A 70 -10.36 3.11 5.76
N GLY A 71 -10.33 2.07 6.58
CA GLY A 71 -9.10 1.70 7.30
C GLY A 71 -8.53 2.90 8.08
N ALA A 72 -7.28 3.26 7.83
CA ALA A 72 -6.63 4.41 8.47
C ALA A 72 -7.26 5.77 8.11
N GLY A 73 -7.86 5.90 6.92
CA GLY A 73 -8.57 7.12 6.55
C GLY A 73 -9.74 7.45 7.47
N ALA A 74 -10.34 6.43 8.12
CA ALA A 74 -11.43 6.61 9.06
C ALA A 74 -11.00 7.25 10.40
N THR A 75 -9.72 7.19 10.77
CA THR A 75 -9.20 7.75 12.03
C THR A 75 -8.76 9.19 11.91
N ILE A 76 -8.54 9.69 10.69
CA ILE A 76 -7.94 11.02 10.44
C ILE A 76 -8.74 12.15 11.11
N ALA A 77 -10.07 12.15 10.99
CA ALA A 77 -10.88 13.19 11.61
C ALA A 77 -10.75 13.20 13.14
N GLY A 78 -10.71 12.00 13.75
CA GLY A 78 -10.49 11.87 15.20
C GLY A 78 -9.10 12.34 15.63
N GLU A 79 -8.07 12.00 14.89
CA GLU A 79 -6.70 12.43 15.17
C GLU A 79 -6.56 13.96 15.07
N LEU A 80 -7.12 14.57 14.02
CA LEU A 80 -7.11 16.02 13.86
C LEU A 80 -7.89 16.73 14.96
N ASN A 81 -9.05 16.22 15.37
CA ASN A 81 -9.80 16.77 16.50
C ASN A 81 -9.02 16.64 17.81
N GLY A 82 -8.33 15.52 18.05
CA GLY A 82 -7.46 15.37 19.21
C GLY A 82 -6.32 16.39 19.25
N TYR A 83 -5.74 16.73 18.09
CA TYR A 83 -4.76 17.82 18.01
C TYR A 83 -5.40 19.18 18.31
N LEU A 84 -6.57 19.48 17.73
CA LEU A 84 -7.29 20.74 18.02
C LEU A 84 -7.56 20.90 19.51
N GLU A 85 -8.08 19.89 20.17
CA GLU A 85 -8.33 19.88 21.61
C GLU A 85 -7.05 20.10 22.42
N SER A 86 -5.94 19.45 22.03
CA SER A 86 -4.66 19.57 22.73
C SER A 86 -4.07 20.99 22.65
N TYR A 87 -4.43 21.75 21.60
CA TYR A 87 -4.06 23.15 21.44
C TYR A 87 -5.12 24.14 21.95
N GLY A 88 -6.19 23.64 22.60
CA GLY A 88 -7.24 24.48 23.19
C GLY A 88 -8.31 24.96 22.21
N TYR A 89 -8.35 24.43 21.00
CA TYR A 89 -9.42 24.75 20.04
C TYR A 89 -10.60 23.80 20.23
N THR A 90 -11.55 24.19 21.08
CA THR A 90 -12.74 23.39 21.40
C THR A 90 -13.97 23.78 20.61
N ASP A 91 -13.97 24.99 20.02
CA ASP A 91 -15.13 25.56 19.31
C ASP A 91 -15.25 25.06 17.85
N PHE A 92 -14.26 24.32 17.37
CA PHE A 92 -14.22 23.79 16.01
C PHE A 92 -14.03 22.28 16.02
N THR A 93 -14.88 21.58 15.27
CA THR A 93 -14.81 20.12 15.13
C THR A 93 -14.74 19.73 13.66
N ILE A 94 -13.78 18.92 13.31
CA ILE A 94 -13.64 18.36 11.94
C ILE A 94 -14.62 17.19 11.83
N GLY A 95 -15.50 17.25 10.85
CA GLY A 95 -16.45 16.18 10.55
C GLY A 95 -15.76 14.94 10.00
N PHE A 96 -16.38 13.79 10.17
CA PHE A 96 -15.84 12.49 9.74
C PHE A 96 -15.48 12.44 8.23
N LEU A 97 -16.25 13.13 7.39
CA LEU A 97 -16.05 13.15 5.93
C LEU A 97 -15.20 14.33 5.45
N ASP A 98 -14.90 15.32 6.28
CA ASP A 98 -14.18 16.51 5.85
C ASP A 98 -12.79 16.21 5.29
N PRO A 99 -11.98 15.32 5.88
CA PRO A 99 -10.69 14.92 5.30
C PRO A 99 -10.84 14.29 3.91
N MET A 100 -11.87 13.47 3.71
CA MET A 100 -12.16 12.87 2.40
C MET A 100 -12.53 13.94 1.38
N ILE A 101 -13.46 14.84 1.72
CA ILE A 101 -13.92 15.90 0.82
C ILE A 101 -12.75 16.79 0.40
N ALA A 102 -11.88 17.16 1.33
CA ALA A 102 -10.69 17.96 1.06
C ALA A 102 -9.69 17.27 0.12
N ARG A 103 -9.53 15.95 0.24
CA ARG A 103 -8.54 15.16 -0.53
C ARG A 103 -9.09 14.52 -1.81
N LEU A 104 -10.41 14.43 -1.97
CA LEU A 104 -11.05 13.81 -3.13
C LEU A 104 -10.63 14.43 -4.47
N PRO A 105 -10.56 15.77 -4.62
CA PRO A 105 -10.07 16.38 -5.86
C PRO A 105 -8.63 15.94 -6.18
N LEU A 106 -7.77 15.85 -5.15
CA LEU A 106 -6.39 15.40 -5.33
C LEU A 106 -6.33 13.93 -5.78
N LEU A 107 -7.15 13.05 -5.20
CA LEU A 107 -7.24 11.65 -5.62
C LEU A 107 -7.58 11.54 -7.10
N ILE A 108 -8.58 12.28 -7.57
CA ILE A 108 -9.02 12.23 -8.97
C ILE A 108 -7.93 12.79 -9.90
N ILE A 109 -7.43 13.99 -9.62
CA ILE A 109 -6.45 14.68 -10.47
C ILE A 109 -5.14 13.89 -10.52
N ALA A 110 -4.62 13.43 -9.38
CA ALA A 110 -3.39 12.65 -9.33
C ALA A 110 -3.52 11.32 -10.08
N SER A 111 -4.64 10.63 -9.93
CA SER A 111 -4.88 9.36 -10.64
C SER A 111 -4.92 9.58 -12.16
N LEU A 112 -5.65 10.58 -12.64
CA LEU A 112 -5.71 10.92 -14.05
C LEU A 112 -4.35 11.35 -14.59
N TYR A 113 -3.63 12.18 -13.86
CA TYR A 113 -2.27 12.61 -14.21
C TYR A 113 -1.32 11.40 -14.34
N CYS A 114 -1.34 10.49 -13.38
CA CYS A 114 -0.48 9.31 -13.42
C CYS A 114 -0.82 8.35 -14.55
N ILE A 115 -2.10 8.23 -14.93
CA ILE A 115 -2.52 7.38 -16.05
C ILE A 115 -2.10 7.96 -17.39
N PHE A 116 -2.30 9.27 -17.62
CA PHE A 116 -2.20 9.85 -18.96
C PHE A 116 -0.91 10.65 -19.20
N THR A 117 -0.37 11.28 -18.16
CA THR A 117 0.73 12.24 -18.30
C THR A 117 2.03 11.68 -17.75
N ALA A 118 2.05 11.20 -16.52
CA ALA A 118 3.26 10.75 -15.85
C ALA A 118 3.95 9.59 -16.57
N VAL A 119 3.18 8.68 -17.16
CA VAL A 119 3.72 7.58 -18.00
C VAL A 119 4.50 8.09 -19.20
N LYS A 120 4.06 9.19 -19.79
CA LYS A 120 4.74 9.79 -20.97
C LYS A 120 6.01 10.52 -20.58
N LEU A 121 6.04 11.09 -19.37
CA LEU A 121 7.17 11.83 -18.84
C LEU A 121 8.20 10.91 -18.14
N ALA A 122 7.79 9.73 -17.72
CA ALA A 122 8.67 8.78 -17.05
C ALA A 122 9.80 8.32 -17.99
N PRO A 123 11.05 8.30 -17.52
CA PRO A 123 12.19 7.89 -18.33
C PRO A 123 12.08 6.41 -18.74
N ASP A 124 12.56 6.10 -19.93
CA ASP A 124 12.60 4.74 -20.44
C ASP A 124 13.73 3.92 -19.77
N GLU A 125 14.72 4.59 -19.18
CA GLU A 125 15.84 3.94 -18.48
C GLU A 125 15.87 4.35 -17.01
N PRO A 126 16.07 3.38 -16.10
CA PRO A 126 16.26 3.73 -14.70
C PRO A 126 17.56 4.52 -14.55
N THR A 127 17.52 5.59 -13.78
CA THR A 127 18.70 6.41 -13.45
C THR A 127 19.69 5.65 -12.56
N ALA A 128 19.24 4.60 -11.90
CA ALA A 128 20.04 3.66 -11.13
C ALA A 128 19.63 2.24 -11.51
N GLU A 129 20.58 1.31 -11.53
CA GLU A 129 20.26 -0.12 -11.64
C GLU A 129 19.38 -0.48 -10.43
N ILE A 130 18.09 -0.60 -10.69
CA ILE A 130 17.19 -1.16 -9.69
C ILE A 130 17.58 -2.63 -9.61
N ALA A 131 18.38 -2.98 -8.63
CA ALA A 131 18.57 -4.36 -8.22
C ALA A 131 17.21 -4.86 -7.70
N ILE A 132 16.32 -5.19 -8.66
CA ILE A 132 15.11 -5.94 -8.33
C ILE A 132 15.63 -7.29 -7.88
N SER A 133 15.72 -7.44 -6.57
CA SER A 133 16.13 -8.66 -5.88
C SER A 133 15.15 -9.83 -6.15
N GLY A 134 14.49 -9.85 -7.30
CA GLY A 134 13.53 -10.84 -7.74
C GLY A 134 14.11 -11.92 -8.64
N LYS A 135 15.36 -11.82 -9.06
CA LYS A 135 16.04 -12.86 -9.90
C LYS A 135 17.18 -13.59 -9.21
N LYS A 136 17.40 -13.40 -7.91
CA LYS A 136 17.97 -14.49 -7.16
C LYS A 136 16.83 -15.49 -6.91
N LYS A 137 16.83 -16.57 -7.67
CA LYS A 137 16.60 -17.90 -7.12
C LYS A 137 17.70 -18.14 -6.06
N GLY A 138 17.73 -17.30 -5.03
CA GLY A 138 18.20 -17.72 -3.74
C GLY A 138 17.22 -18.81 -3.39
N ASN A 139 17.71 -19.97 -2.98
CA ASN A 139 16.95 -20.99 -2.30
C ASN A 139 16.06 -20.29 -1.26
N ALA A 140 14.91 -19.79 -1.68
CA ALA A 140 13.81 -19.59 -0.78
C ALA A 140 13.58 -20.99 -0.26
N ALA A 141 14.01 -21.25 0.97
CA ALA A 141 13.73 -22.49 1.63
C ALA A 141 12.22 -22.66 1.47
N SER A 142 11.81 -23.64 0.68
CA SER A 142 10.40 -23.87 0.43
C SER A 142 9.78 -24.09 1.81
N LEU A 143 8.96 -23.13 2.22
CA LEU A 143 8.24 -23.25 3.46
C LEU A 143 7.40 -24.53 3.36
N ASN A 144 7.40 -25.30 4.41
CA ASN A 144 6.54 -26.48 4.48
C ASN A 144 5.07 -25.98 4.48
N SER A 145 4.14 -26.72 3.88
CA SER A 145 2.72 -26.31 3.84
C SER A 145 2.16 -25.94 5.22
N PHE A 146 2.68 -26.55 6.28
CA PHE A 146 2.36 -26.19 7.67
C PHE A 146 2.90 -24.79 8.04
N GLN A 147 4.10 -24.43 7.62
CA GLN A 147 4.70 -23.12 7.88
C GLN A 147 3.99 -22.00 7.10
N GLU A 148 3.57 -22.28 5.86
CA GLU A 148 2.76 -21.35 5.08
C GLU A 148 1.42 -21.08 5.76
N ALA A 149 0.69 -22.12 6.15
CA ALA A 149 -0.59 -21.98 6.84
C ALA A 149 -0.43 -21.24 8.18
N THR A 150 0.61 -21.56 8.95
CA THR A 150 0.92 -20.92 10.24
C THR A 150 1.28 -19.46 10.04
N GLY A 151 2.06 -19.13 9.01
CA GLY A 151 2.42 -17.74 8.68
C GLY A 151 1.20 -16.89 8.33
N ILE A 152 0.30 -17.43 7.50
CA ILE A 152 -0.96 -16.78 7.15
C ILE A 152 -1.83 -16.58 8.40
N PHE A 153 -1.94 -17.60 9.24
CA PHE A 153 -2.72 -17.52 10.48
C PHE A 153 -2.19 -16.45 11.42
N ILE A 154 -0.86 -16.43 11.67
CA ILE A 154 -0.23 -15.42 12.53
C ILE A 154 -0.44 -14.01 11.95
N PHE A 155 -0.32 -13.85 10.64
CA PHE A 155 -0.56 -12.55 9.98
C PHE A 155 -1.98 -12.04 10.23
N PHE A 156 -2.99 -12.89 10.04
CA PHE A 156 -4.38 -12.49 10.32
C PHE A 156 -4.65 -12.28 11.81
N ALA A 157 -4.06 -13.10 12.67
CA ALA A 157 -4.17 -12.93 14.12
C ALA A 157 -3.54 -11.59 14.58
N ASP A 158 -2.41 -11.21 14.01
CA ASP A 158 -1.73 -9.94 14.27
C ASP A 158 -2.57 -8.75 13.79
N ALA A 159 -3.13 -8.84 12.57
CA ALA A 159 -4.03 -7.82 12.04
C ALA A 159 -5.28 -7.61 12.92
N ILE A 160 -5.91 -8.72 13.36
CA ILE A 160 -7.04 -8.67 14.28
C ILE A 160 -6.61 -8.13 15.64
N GLY A 161 -5.45 -8.56 16.16
CA GLY A 161 -4.86 -8.07 17.39
C GLY A 161 -4.66 -6.56 17.38
N MET A 162 -4.17 -6.00 16.26
CA MET A 162 -4.02 -4.55 16.09
C MET A 162 -5.36 -3.81 16.13
N MET A 163 -6.45 -4.39 15.56
CA MET A 163 -7.77 -3.77 15.61
C MET A 163 -8.32 -3.66 17.04
N PHE A 164 -7.95 -4.59 17.90
CA PHE A 164 -8.40 -4.62 19.30
C PHE A 164 -7.35 -4.14 20.30
N ALA A 165 -6.15 -3.75 19.85
CA ALA A 165 -5.03 -3.36 20.69
C ALA A 165 -5.41 -2.31 21.75
N SER A 166 -6.12 -1.26 21.36
CA SER A 166 -6.59 -0.21 22.27
C SER A 166 -7.56 -0.69 23.33
N LYS A 167 -8.39 -1.70 23.03
CA LYS A 167 -9.33 -2.30 24.00
C LYS A 167 -8.64 -3.21 25.00
N ILE A 168 -7.51 -3.79 24.60
CA ILE A 168 -6.73 -4.73 25.43
C ILE A 168 -5.65 -3.97 26.24
N GLY A 169 -5.50 -2.66 25.98
CA GLY A 169 -4.49 -1.84 26.64
C GLY A 169 -3.07 -2.06 26.11
N LEU A 170 -2.93 -2.62 24.90
CA LEU A 170 -1.65 -2.83 24.23
C LEU A 170 -1.38 -1.73 23.22
N ALA A 171 -0.15 -1.28 23.12
CA ALA A 171 0.29 -0.42 22.02
C ALA A 171 0.43 -1.25 20.73
N LEU A 172 0.17 -0.63 19.57
CA LEU A 172 0.24 -1.30 18.25
C LEU A 172 1.58 -2.00 18.03
N TRP A 173 2.68 -1.35 18.43
CA TRP A 173 4.02 -1.94 18.28
C TRP A 173 4.22 -3.22 19.11
N GLN A 174 3.55 -3.35 20.27
CA GLN A 174 3.62 -4.56 21.10
C GLN A 174 2.97 -5.74 20.40
N VAL A 175 1.83 -5.52 19.76
CA VAL A 175 1.13 -6.55 18.98
C VAL A 175 2.01 -7.02 17.82
N THR A 176 2.57 -6.10 17.04
CA THR A 176 3.45 -6.45 15.90
C THR A 176 4.72 -7.18 16.34
N VAL A 177 5.31 -6.81 17.48
CA VAL A 177 6.48 -7.52 18.04
C VAL A 177 6.11 -8.96 18.44
N ILE A 178 4.95 -9.15 19.07
CA ILE A 178 4.46 -10.49 19.44
C ILE A 178 4.24 -11.33 18.17
N GLY A 179 3.60 -10.79 17.14
CA GLY A 179 3.40 -11.46 15.85
C GLY A 179 4.72 -11.84 15.18
N ALA A 180 5.68 -10.92 15.13
CA ALA A 180 7.00 -11.17 14.58
C ALA A 180 7.75 -12.28 15.33
N LEU A 181 7.74 -12.25 16.66
CA LEU A 181 8.35 -13.30 17.50
C LEU A 181 7.68 -14.66 17.27
N ALA A 182 6.35 -14.69 17.16
CA ALA A 182 5.63 -15.91 16.86
C ALA A 182 6.03 -16.49 15.49
N MET A 183 6.21 -15.66 14.46
CA MET A 183 6.68 -16.10 13.14
C MET A 183 8.10 -16.67 13.19
N VAL A 184 9.01 -16.07 13.99
CA VAL A 184 10.37 -16.57 14.17
C VAL A 184 10.36 -17.91 14.92
N LEU A 185 9.60 -18.02 16.00
CA LEU A 185 9.49 -19.25 16.80
C LEU A 185 8.88 -20.41 16.01
N CYS A 186 7.92 -20.12 15.13
CA CYS A 186 7.33 -21.13 14.23
C CYS A 186 8.23 -21.45 13.02
N GLY A 187 9.40 -20.82 12.89
CA GLY A 187 10.34 -21.06 11.79
C GLY A 187 9.83 -20.58 10.41
N VAL A 188 8.86 -19.69 10.41
CA VAL A 188 8.34 -19.04 9.17
C VAL A 188 9.32 -17.97 8.72
N LEU A 189 9.88 -17.20 9.66
CA LEU A 189 10.99 -16.27 9.44
C LEU A 189 12.28 -16.89 10.00
N LYS A 190 13.34 -16.81 9.20
CA LYS A 190 14.71 -17.22 9.59
C LYS A 190 15.60 -16.01 9.72
#